data_0004b1832d59a661759c1ae82ae1b78a
#
_entry.id   0004b1832d59a661759c1ae82ae1b78a
#
_cell.length_a   1.000
_cell.length_b   1.000
_cell.length_c   1.000
_cell.angle_alpha   90.00
_cell.angle_beta   90.00
_cell.angle_gamma   90.00
#
_symmetry.space_group_name_H-M   'P 1'
#
loop_
_entity.id
_entity.type
_entity.pdbx_description
1 polymer ?
#
loop_
_entity_poly.entity_id
_entity_poly.type
_entity_poly.pdbx_seq_one_letter_code
_entity_poly.pdbx_strand_id
1 'polypeptide(L)'
;MGTTPDLLVRADAELALPRLGGMARPDGVVIVSERFWAFAGVDGSLREGTMPRPPEALQRLPLARGLIRLWASLAPVLRPGGVARRRERWLILTAVLAPVGLALVGGPWSTVAGIVLSVLLVFTILRGRALHLHGAEHRAIAATEERRLGSTWEGLARPSRFSPRCGTNFAALVAPVTVFADRLFPFAPAFWSPVVVLMLSLALTMELWRLVQRSSRRLWQAFLLPGLALQRLTTREPTLAETQVALRAVAAVLARELE
;
A
#
# COMPACT_ATOMS: atom_id res chain seq x y z
N MET A 1 -10.72 -2.05 29.33
CA MET A 1 -10.58 -1.86 27.86
C MET A 1 -11.97 -1.95 27.25
N GLY A 2 -12.43 -0.93 26.53
CA GLY A 2 -13.72 -0.97 25.82
C GLY A 2 -13.71 -2.01 24.70
N THR A 3 -14.89 -2.43 24.24
CA THR A 3 -15.00 -3.33 23.08
C THR A 3 -14.55 -2.64 21.80
N THR A 4 -14.23 -3.39 20.73
CA THR A 4 -13.89 -2.82 19.42
C THR A 4 -14.94 -1.79 18.94
N PRO A 5 -16.26 -2.07 18.98
CA PRO A 5 -17.27 -1.09 18.60
C PRO A 5 -17.22 0.21 19.41
N ASP A 6 -17.06 0.14 20.74
CA ASP A 6 -16.99 1.32 21.61
C ASP A 6 -15.82 2.23 21.23
N LEU A 7 -14.66 1.62 20.91
CA LEU A 7 -13.48 2.36 20.50
C LEU A 7 -13.70 3.04 19.15
N LEU A 8 -14.34 2.37 18.19
CA LEU A 8 -14.64 2.92 16.86
C LEU A 8 -15.60 4.12 16.96
N VAL A 9 -16.65 4.01 17.78
CA VAL A 9 -17.60 5.12 18.04
C VAL A 9 -16.88 6.29 18.70
N ARG A 10 -16.02 6.01 19.68
CA ARG A 10 -15.22 7.05 20.34
C ARG A 10 -14.25 7.75 19.38
N ALA A 11 -13.62 6.97 18.48
CA ALA A 11 -12.74 7.52 17.46
C ALA A 11 -13.46 8.43 16.45
N ASP A 12 -14.73 8.12 16.12
CA ASP A 12 -15.55 8.99 15.26
C ASP A 12 -15.76 10.40 15.87
N ALA A 13 -15.73 10.52 17.20
CA ALA A 13 -15.90 11.78 17.91
C ALA A 13 -14.59 12.59 18.06
N GLU A 14 -13.43 12.00 17.78
CA GLU A 14 -12.14 12.68 17.91
C GLU A 14 -11.98 13.81 16.88
N LEU A 15 -11.34 14.92 17.27
CA LEU A 15 -11.13 16.08 16.40
C LEU A 15 -10.15 15.78 15.25
N ALA A 16 -9.11 14.99 15.51
CA ALA A 16 -8.11 14.62 14.52
C ALA A 16 -7.81 13.12 14.59
N LEU A 17 -7.91 12.43 13.48
CA LEU A 17 -7.47 11.04 13.33
C LEU A 17 -6.21 10.97 12.49
N PRO A 18 -5.32 10.00 12.76
CA PRO A 18 -4.12 9.79 11.97
C PRO A 18 -4.48 9.40 10.54
N ARG A 19 -3.61 9.72 9.61
CA ARG A 19 -3.73 9.20 8.24
C ARG A 19 -3.40 7.71 8.26
N LEU A 20 -4.33 6.91 7.77
CA LEU A 20 -4.17 5.49 7.66
C LEU A 20 -3.80 5.08 6.23
N GLY A 21 -3.00 4.04 6.13
CA GLY A 21 -2.78 3.24 4.94
C GLY A 21 -3.01 1.78 5.26
N GLY A 22 -2.96 0.91 4.26
CA GLY A 22 -3.15 -0.49 4.54
C GLY A 22 -2.63 -1.40 3.43
N MET A 23 -2.78 -2.68 3.68
CA MET A 23 -2.42 -3.75 2.75
C MET A 23 -3.29 -4.97 3.03
N ALA A 24 -4.05 -5.38 2.03
CA ALA A 24 -4.83 -6.61 2.10
C ALA A 24 -3.98 -7.84 1.80
N ARG A 25 -4.28 -8.93 2.50
CA ARG A 25 -3.68 -10.25 2.35
C ARG A 25 -4.78 -11.30 2.25
N PRO A 26 -4.50 -12.52 1.76
CA PRO A 26 -5.50 -13.59 1.72
C PRO A 26 -6.04 -14.01 3.10
N ASP A 27 -5.23 -13.79 4.16
CA ASP A 27 -5.52 -14.20 5.53
C ASP A 27 -5.93 -13.04 6.46
N GLY A 28 -5.95 -11.78 5.99
CA GLY A 28 -6.35 -10.62 6.80
C GLY A 28 -5.97 -9.29 6.20
N VAL A 29 -6.06 -8.24 7.02
CA VAL A 29 -5.77 -6.86 6.64
C VAL A 29 -4.73 -6.27 7.58
N VAL A 30 -3.73 -5.62 7.02
CA VAL A 30 -2.77 -4.77 7.74
C VAL A 30 -3.22 -3.32 7.60
N ILE A 31 -3.32 -2.60 8.70
CA ILE A 31 -3.50 -1.15 8.73
C ILE A 31 -2.26 -0.53 9.34
N VAL A 32 -1.83 0.60 8.79
CA VAL A 32 -0.65 1.34 9.23
C VAL A 32 -0.99 2.80 9.43
N SER A 33 -0.41 3.40 10.47
CA SER A 33 -0.30 4.85 10.66
C SER A 33 1.16 5.29 10.49
N GLU A 34 1.49 6.50 10.90
CA GLU A 34 2.89 6.95 10.94
C GLU A 34 3.69 6.28 12.08
N ARG A 35 3.03 5.87 13.18
CA ARG A 35 3.68 5.35 14.39
C ARG A 35 3.48 3.85 14.59
N PHE A 36 2.33 3.33 14.20
CA PHE A 36 1.89 1.98 14.54
C PHE A 36 1.36 1.21 13.33
N TRP A 37 1.39 -0.11 13.43
CA TRP A 37 0.70 -0.99 12.50
C TRP A 37 -0.07 -2.07 13.28
N ALA A 38 -1.15 -2.55 12.70
CA ALA A 38 -1.89 -3.71 13.20
C ALA A 38 -2.31 -4.61 12.03
N PHE A 39 -2.31 -5.90 12.27
CA PHE A 39 -2.85 -6.93 11.40
C PHE A 39 -4.01 -7.61 12.10
N ALA A 40 -5.16 -7.67 11.44
CA ALA A 40 -6.30 -8.48 11.86
C ALA A 40 -6.52 -9.63 10.88
N GLY A 41 -6.46 -10.84 11.38
CA GLY A 41 -6.70 -12.05 10.62
C GLY A 41 -8.18 -12.38 10.51
N VAL A 42 -8.56 -13.09 9.45
CA VAL A 42 -9.91 -13.65 9.28
C VAL A 42 -10.20 -14.76 10.31
N ASP A 43 -9.16 -15.34 10.88
CA ASP A 43 -9.18 -16.33 11.96
C ASP A 43 -9.36 -15.71 13.36
N GLY A 44 -9.50 -14.38 13.43
CA GLY A 44 -9.61 -13.64 14.68
C GLY A 44 -8.27 -13.21 15.27
N SER A 45 -7.14 -13.63 14.71
CA SER A 45 -5.82 -13.23 15.19
C SER A 45 -5.62 -11.72 15.06
N LEU A 46 -4.93 -11.13 16.04
CA LEU A 46 -4.53 -9.73 16.05
C LEU A 46 -3.03 -9.65 16.33
N ARG A 47 -2.31 -8.87 15.54
CA ARG A 47 -0.87 -8.61 15.73
C ARG A 47 -0.61 -7.12 15.52
N GLU A 48 0.22 -6.57 16.35
CA GLU A 48 0.49 -5.14 16.39
C GLU A 48 1.99 -4.88 16.50
N GLY A 49 2.38 -3.66 16.13
CA GLY A 49 3.76 -3.24 16.28
C GLY A 49 3.96 -1.76 15.95
N THR A 50 5.20 -1.34 16.06
CA THR A 50 5.62 0.03 15.76
C THR A 50 6.17 0.12 14.34
N MET A 51 5.89 1.25 13.69
CA MET A 51 6.50 1.59 12.40
C MET A 51 7.95 2.01 12.60
N PRO A 52 8.84 1.68 11.64
CA PRO A 52 10.21 2.18 11.69
C PRO A 52 10.21 3.70 11.51
N ARG A 53 11.02 4.38 12.31
CA ARG A 53 11.27 5.82 12.16
C ARG A 53 12.50 6.03 11.29
N PRO A 54 12.34 6.51 10.04
CA PRO A 54 13.49 6.80 9.21
C PRO A 54 14.33 7.96 9.77
N PRO A 55 15.67 7.95 9.56
CA PRO A 55 16.53 9.05 9.98
C PRO A 55 16.08 10.38 9.39
N GLU A 56 15.99 11.42 10.21
CA GLU A 56 15.50 12.75 9.80
C GLU A 56 16.32 13.35 8.67
N ALA A 57 17.64 13.18 8.70
CA ALA A 57 18.54 13.68 7.66
C ALA A 57 18.15 13.17 6.26
N LEU A 58 17.79 11.91 6.14
CA LEU A 58 17.38 11.30 4.88
C LEU A 58 15.98 11.73 4.43
N GLN A 59 15.11 12.12 5.38
CA GLN A 59 13.77 12.63 5.05
C GLN A 59 13.80 14.04 4.46
N ARG A 60 14.88 14.78 4.62
CA ARG A 60 15.08 16.13 4.04
C ARG A 60 15.54 16.06 2.59
N LEU A 61 16.17 14.96 2.17
CA LEU A 61 16.71 14.82 0.82
C LEU A 61 15.60 14.44 -0.17
N PRO A 62 15.35 15.22 -1.23
CA PRO A 62 14.49 14.81 -2.34
C PRO A 62 14.93 13.46 -2.89
N LEU A 63 14.00 12.68 -3.43
CA LEU A 63 14.19 11.33 -3.95
C LEU A 63 14.49 10.29 -2.84
N ALA A 64 15.51 10.50 -1.98
CA ALA A 64 15.84 9.58 -0.89
C ALA A 64 14.66 9.39 0.07
N ARG A 65 14.00 10.49 0.47
CA ARG A 65 12.81 10.45 1.35
C ARG A 65 11.69 9.59 0.80
N GLY A 66 11.51 9.56 -0.53
CA GLY A 66 10.49 8.75 -1.18
C GLY A 66 10.78 7.26 -1.02
N LEU A 67 11.99 6.83 -1.35
CA LEU A 67 12.42 5.44 -1.22
C LEU A 67 12.36 4.94 0.23
N ILE A 68 12.78 5.78 1.17
CA ILE A 68 12.77 5.43 2.60
C ILE A 68 11.34 5.29 3.12
N ARG A 69 10.42 6.16 2.70
CA ARG A 69 9.00 6.05 3.06
C ARG A 69 8.36 4.80 2.46
N LEU A 70 8.69 4.48 1.20
CA LEU A 70 8.25 3.25 0.56
C LEU A 70 8.75 2.03 1.34
N TRP A 71 10.04 2.00 1.67
CA TRP A 71 10.61 0.95 2.51
C TRP A 71 9.94 0.85 3.88
N ALA A 72 9.74 1.98 4.56
CA ALA A 72 9.06 2.02 5.86
C ALA A 72 7.63 1.48 5.78
N SER A 73 6.88 1.81 4.73
CA SER A 73 5.50 1.34 4.54
C SER A 73 5.42 -0.19 4.33
N LEU A 74 6.46 -0.80 3.77
CA LEU A 74 6.54 -2.24 3.55
C LEU A 74 7.10 -3.00 4.76
N ALA A 75 7.66 -2.31 5.74
CA ALA A 75 8.31 -2.93 6.90
C ALA A 75 7.42 -3.90 7.69
N PRO A 76 6.12 -3.64 7.94
CA PRO A 76 5.24 -4.60 8.64
C PRO A 76 5.17 -5.96 7.93
N VAL A 77 5.35 -5.97 6.61
CA VAL A 77 5.29 -7.19 5.80
C VAL A 77 6.66 -7.84 5.64
N LEU A 78 7.69 -7.05 5.35
CA LEU A 78 9.00 -7.57 4.95
C LEU A 78 9.92 -7.92 6.13
N ARG A 79 9.74 -7.28 7.30
CA ARG A 79 10.61 -7.54 8.47
C ARG A 79 10.47 -8.95 9.03
N PRO A 80 11.55 -9.53 9.57
CA PRO A 80 11.46 -10.69 10.44
C PRO A 80 10.52 -10.37 11.62
N GLY A 81 9.60 -11.29 11.95
CA GLY A 81 8.56 -11.01 12.95
C GLY A 81 7.38 -10.19 12.46
N GLY A 82 7.41 -9.65 11.24
CA GLY A 82 6.28 -9.00 10.58
C GLY A 82 5.17 -9.97 10.21
N VAL A 83 4.20 -9.49 9.44
CA VAL A 83 2.97 -10.23 9.13
C VAL A 83 3.19 -11.32 8.09
N ALA A 84 4.07 -11.09 7.08
CA ALA A 84 4.25 -12.02 5.99
C ALA A 84 5.04 -13.27 6.41
N ARG A 85 4.58 -14.42 5.93
CA ARG A 85 5.29 -15.69 6.05
C ARG A 85 6.57 -15.65 5.20
N ARG A 86 7.55 -16.50 5.54
CA ARG A 86 8.83 -16.55 4.79
C ARG A 86 8.64 -16.72 3.29
N ARG A 87 7.72 -17.59 2.87
CA ARG A 87 7.42 -17.82 1.44
C ARG A 87 6.85 -16.58 0.75
N GLU A 88 5.95 -15.86 1.40
CA GLU A 88 5.35 -14.63 0.86
C GLU A 88 6.37 -13.52 0.72
N ARG A 89 7.27 -13.37 1.68
CA ARG A 89 8.38 -12.41 1.58
C ARG A 89 9.24 -12.69 0.35
N TRP A 90 9.57 -13.96 0.12
CA TRP A 90 10.32 -14.36 -1.08
C TRP A 90 9.55 -14.09 -2.37
N LEU A 91 8.24 -14.37 -2.42
CA LEU A 91 7.40 -14.05 -3.57
C LEU A 91 7.37 -12.56 -3.86
N ILE A 92 7.20 -11.71 -2.84
CA ILE A 92 7.21 -10.25 -2.98
C ILE A 92 8.58 -9.77 -3.46
N LEU A 93 9.66 -10.24 -2.85
CA LEU A 93 11.02 -9.88 -3.26
C LEU A 93 11.31 -10.30 -4.70
N THR A 94 10.92 -11.52 -5.08
CA THR A 94 11.07 -12.01 -6.46
C THR A 94 10.27 -11.15 -7.42
N ALA A 95 9.01 -10.80 -7.10
CA ALA A 95 8.18 -9.96 -7.95
C ALA A 95 8.79 -8.57 -8.20
N VAL A 96 9.47 -8.01 -7.19
CA VAL A 96 10.14 -6.71 -7.31
C VAL A 96 11.47 -6.81 -8.03
N LEU A 97 12.25 -7.87 -7.77
CA LEU A 97 13.63 -8.00 -8.28
C LEU A 97 13.71 -8.70 -9.64
N ALA A 98 12.70 -9.50 -10.02
CA ALA A 98 12.72 -10.24 -11.28
C ALA A 98 12.90 -9.35 -12.53
N PRO A 99 12.21 -8.20 -12.66
CA PRO A 99 12.43 -7.31 -13.80
C PRO A 99 13.86 -6.81 -13.90
N VAL A 100 14.46 -6.49 -12.74
CA VAL A 100 15.86 -6.02 -12.67
C VAL A 100 16.82 -7.15 -13.03
N GLY A 101 16.63 -8.33 -12.45
CA GLY A 101 17.47 -9.49 -12.73
C GLY A 101 17.44 -9.88 -14.21
N LEU A 102 16.27 -9.91 -14.82
CA LEU A 102 16.11 -10.20 -16.24
C LEU A 102 16.70 -9.09 -17.13
N ALA A 103 16.54 -7.82 -16.74
CA ALA A 103 17.16 -6.70 -17.46
C ALA A 103 18.69 -6.76 -17.40
N LEU A 104 19.27 -7.24 -16.29
CA LEU A 104 20.74 -7.44 -16.16
C LEU A 104 21.27 -8.58 -17.04
N VAL A 105 20.47 -9.64 -17.25
CA VAL A 105 20.81 -10.73 -18.16
C VAL A 105 20.84 -10.26 -19.62
N GLY A 106 20.00 -9.27 -19.95
CA GLY A 106 19.93 -8.69 -21.27
C GLY A 106 19.04 -9.48 -22.25
N GLY A 107 19.02 -8.99 -23.49
CA GLY A 107 18.21 -9.55 -24.55
C GLY A 107 16.93 -8.74 -24.80
N PRO A 108 16.37 -8.81 -26.03
CA PRO A 108 15.27 -7.92 -26.46
C PRO A 108 13.97 -8.11 -25.69
N TRP A 109 13.77 -9.30 -25.09
CA TRP A 109 12.53 -9.66 -24.39
C TRP A 109 12.69 -9.73 -22.86
N SER A 110 13.88 -9.48 -22.32
CA SER A 110 14.16 -9.62 -20.89
C SER A 110 13.28 -8.72 -20.02
N THR A 111 13.13 -7.46 -20.38
CA THR A 111 12.29 -6.49 -19.67
C THR A 111 10.81 -6.89 -19.71
N VAL A 112 10.32 -7.31 -20.87
CA VAL A 112 8.94 -7.75 -21.03
C VAL A 112 8.69 -9.00 -20.19
N ALA A 113 9.57 -9.98 -20.24
CA ALA A 113 9.48 -11.19 -19.43
C ALA A 113 9.49 -10.88 -17.92
N GLY A 114 10.32 -9.93 -17.49
CA GLY A 114 10.36 -9.47 -16.10
C GLY A 114 9.05 -8.83 -15.65
N ILE A 115 8.47 -7.98 -16.47
CA ILE A 115 7.18 -7.35 -16.20
C ILE A 115 6.07 -8.40 -16.14
N VAL A 116 6.00 -9.31 -17.13
CA VAL A 116 5.00 -10.38 -17.17
C VAL A 116 5.12 -11.26 -15.93
N LEU A 117 6.33 -11.69 -15.57
CA LEU A 117 6.56 -12.49 -14.37
C LEU A 117 6.09 -11.74 -13.10
N SER A 118 6.42 -10.46 -12.97
CA SER A 118 5.98 -9.65 -11.81
C SER A 118 4.46 -9.55 -11.75
N VAL A 119 3.80 -9.29 -12.86
CA VAL A 119 2.34 -9.24 -12.95
C VAL A 119 1.73 -10.59 -12.55
N LEU A 120 2.23 -11.71 -13.07
CA LEU A 120 1.77 -13.05 -12.71
C LEU A 120 1.95 -13.32 -11.21
N LEU A 121 3.11 -12.99 -10.63
CA LEU A 121 3.36 -13.16 -9.20
C LEU A 121 2.42 -12.30 -8.34
N VAL A 122 2.18 -11.04 -8.73
CA VAL A 122 1.21 -10.18 -8.05
C VAL A 122 -0.20 -10.76 -8.15
N PHE A 123 -0.62 -11.28 -9.30
CA PHE A 123 -1.92 -11.94 -9.45
C PHE A 123 -2.05 -13.21 -8.59
N THR A 124 -0.97 -13.94 -8.33
CA THR A 124 -1.03 -15.11 -7.42
C THR A 124 -1.32 -14.68 -5.96
N ILE A 125 -0.90 -13.47 -5.57
CA ILE A 125 -1.12 -12.91 -4.23
C ILE A 125 -2.52 -12.27 -4.16
N LEU A 126 -2.89 -11.51 -5.19
CA LEU A 126 -4.16 -10.77 -5.28
C LEU A 126 -5.24 -11.59 -5.99
N ARG A 127 -5.69 -12.68 -5.37
CA ARG A 127 -6.80 -13.50 -5.89
C ARG A 127 -7.74 -13.97 -4.80
N GLY A 128 -8.95 -14.35 -5.19
CA GLY A 128 -9.94 -14.89 -4.26
C GLY A 128 -10.28 -13.91 -3.14
N ARG A 129 -10.18 -14.35 -1.89
CA ARG A 129 -10.52 -13.55 -0.70
C ARG A 129 -9.68 -12.27 -0.56
N ALA A 130 -8.45 -12.24 -1.06
CA ALA A 130 -7.61 -11.04 -1.00
C ALA A 130 -8.24 -9.84 -1.70
N LEU A 131 -9.03 -10.05 -2.78
CA LEU A 131 -9.73 -8.98 -3.48
C LEU A 131 -10.86 -8.37 -2.64
N HIS A 132 -11.58 -9.18 -1.87
CA HIS A 132 -12.64 -8.74 -0.95
C HIS A 132 -12.02 -8.01 0.25
N LEU A 133 -10.94 -8.55 0.83
CA LEU A 133 -10.22 -7.91 1.93
C LEU A 133 -9.56 -6.60 1.49
N HIS A 134 -9.15 -6.46 0.22
CA HIS A 134 -8.67 -5.20 -0.33
C HIS A 134 -9.79 -4.16 -0.42
N GLY A 135 -10.99 -4.58 -0.83
CA GLY A 135 -12.18 -3.72 -0.76
C GLY A 135 -12.54 -3.33 0.69
N ALA A 136 -12.40 -4.27 1.63
CA ALA A 136 -12.64 -4.05 3.06
C ALA A 136 -11.63 -3.08 3.68
N GLU A 137 -10.35 -3.20 3.34
CA GLU A 137 -9.29 -2.27 3.73
C GLU A 137 -9.64 -0.83 3.31
N HIS A 138 -9.94 -0.63 2.02
CA HIS A 138 -10.32 0.70 1.51
C HIS A 138 -11.55 1.25 2.21
N ARG A 139 -12.57 0.41 2.43
CA ARG A 139 -13.80 0.79 3.14
C ARG A 139 -13.52 1.23 4.57
N ALA A 140 -12.67 0.50 5.28
CA ALA A 140 -12.31 0.85 6.65
C ALA A 140 -11.50 2.15 6.74
N ILE A 141 -10.58 2.39 5.80
CA ILE A 141 -9.85 3.65 5.70
C ILE A 141 -10.80 4.81 5.36
N ALA A 142 -11.70 4.62 4.38
CA ALA A 142 -12.71 5.63 4.04
C ALA A 142 -13.65 5.91 5.21
N ALA A 143 -14.07 4.88 5.96
CA ALA A 143 -14.86 5.05 7.18
C ALA A 143 -14.15 5.92 8.22
N THR A 144 -12.83 5.78 8.37
CA THR A 144 -12.02 6.61 9.26
C THR A 144 -12.02 8.08 8.79
N GLU A 145 -11.85 8.30 7.49
CA GLU A 145 -11.82 9.64 6.89
C GLU A 145 -13.18 10.35 6.95
N GLU A 146 -14.26 9.58 6.78
CA GLU A 146 -15.64 10.07 6.81
C GLU A 146 -16.24 10.13 8.22
N ARG A 147 -15.52 9.71 9.27
CA ARG A 147 -16.04 9.62 10.65
C ARG A 147 -17.28 8.74 10.76
N ARG A 148 -17.21 7.56 10.18
CA ARG A 148 -18.33 6.61 10.08
C ARG A 148 -17.95 5.19 10.50
N LEU A 149 -16.94 5.07 11.38
CA LEU A 149 -16.40 3.79 11.82
C LEU A 149 -17.47 2.94 12.53
N GLY A 150 -18.18 3.51 13.51
CA GLY A 150 -19.21 2.82 14.25
C GLY A 150 -20.34 2.35 13.35
N SER A 151 -20.90 3.24 12.53
CA SER A 151 -21.98 2.89 11.59
C SER A 151 -21.55 1.90 10.50
N THR A 152 -20.25 1.92 10.12
CA THR A 152 -19.71 0.93 9.17
C THR A 152 -19.53 -0.44 9.83
N TRP A 153 -19.16 -0.48 11.11
CA TRP A 153 -19.08 -1.71 11.89
C TRP A 153 -20.44 -2.43 11.96
N GLU A 154 -21.51 -1.68 12.15
CA GLU A 154 -22.89 -2.18 12.21
C GLU A 154 -23.48 -2.50 10.83
N GLY A 155 -22.78 -2.15 9.74
CA GLY A 155 -23.26 -2.34 8.36
C GLY A 155 -24.26 -1.29 7.89
N LEU A 156 -24.51 -0.24 8.69
CA LEU A 156 -25.41 0.87 8.37
C LEU A 156 -24.79 1.84 7.36
N ALA A 157 -23.46 1.98 7.36
CA ALA A 157 -22.72 2.76 6.39
C ALA A 157 -21.87 1.87 5.49
N ARG A 158 -21.74 2.29 4.22
CA ARG A 158 -20.92 1.61 3.21
C ARG A 158 -20.01 2.61 2.48
N PRO A 159 -18.96 3.13 3.13
CA PRO A 159 -17.98 3.99 2.49
C PRO A 159 -17.35 3.33 1.26
N SER A 160 -16.77 4.14 0.40
CA SER A 160 -16.20 3.68 -0.88
C SER A 160 -15.12 2.61 -0.68
N ARG A 161 -15.15 1.57 -1.52
CA ARG A 161 -14.07 0.59 -1.67
C ARG A 161 -12.98 1.05 -2.65
N PHE A 162 -13.08 2.24 -3.21
CA PHE A 162 -12.08 2.84 -4.08
C PHE A 162 -11.34 3.92 -3.30
N SER A 163 -10.02 3.87 -3.34
CA SER A 163 -9.18 4.81 -2.59
C SER A 163 -8.17 5.49 -3.51
N PRO A 164 -8.06 6.83 -3.48
CA PRO A 164 -7.02 7.55 -4.21
C PRO A 164 -5.62 7.25 -3.65
N ARG A 165 -5.51 6.68 -2.46
CA ARG A 165 -4.23 6.40 -1.77
C ARG A 165 -3.75 4.95 -1.90
N CYS A 166 -4.46 4.13 -2.67
CA CYS A 166 -4.09 2.74 -2.85
C CYS A 166 -2.75 2.56 -3.58
N GLY A 167 -1.99 1.56 -3.18
CA GLY A 167 -0.75 1.17 -3.86
C GLY A 167 -0.91 0.80 -5.34
N THR A 168 -2.13 0.44 -5.79
CA THR A 168 -2.39 0.21 -7.22
C THR A 168 -2.29 1.50 -8.04
N ASN A 169 -2.65 2.66 -7.47
CA ASN A 169 -2.44 3.96 -8.11
C ASN A 169 -0.95 4.27 -8.22
N PHE A 170 -0.17 3.95 -7.18
CA PHE A 170 1.28 4.06 -7.22
C PHE A 170 1.86 3.16 -8.32
N ALA A 171 1.47 1.90 -8.37
CA ALA A 171 1.92 0.95 -9.39
C ALA A 171 1.60 1.41 -10.82
N ALA A 172 0.41 2.00 -11.04
CA ALA A 172 0.02 2.56 -12.32
C ALA A 172 0.90 3.75 -12.76
N LEU A 173 1.47 4.49 -11.80
CA LEU A 173 2.38 5.60 -12.08
C LEU A 173 3.82 5.14 -12.33
N VAL A 174 4.24 4.02 -11.73
CA VAL A 174 5.63 3.52 -11.87
C VAL A 174 5.98 3.27 -13.33
N ALA A 175 5.11 2.62 -14.09
CA ALA A 175 5.40 2.23 -15.48
C ALA A 175 5.73 3.44 -16.39
N PRO A 176 4.88 4.48 -16.53
CA PRO A 176 5.20 5.65 -17.35
C PRO A 176 6.40 6.43 -16.80
N VAL A 177 6.56 6.52 -15.47
CA VAL A 177 7.72 7.18 -14.86
C VAL A 177 9.00 6.42 -15.15
N THR A 178 8.97 5.08 -15.21
CA THR A 178 10.15 4.27 -15.57
C THR A 178 10.58 4.54 -17.00
N VAL A 179 9.62 4.58 -17.95
CA VAL A 179 9.92 4.91 -19.35
C VAL A 179 10.53 6.32 -19.45
N PHE A 180 9.99 7.27 -18.70
CA PHE A 180 10.52 8.63 -18.66
C PHE A 180 11.93 8.68 -18.04
N ALA A 181 12.15 8.00 -16.91
CA ALA A 181 13.45 7.94 -16.25
C ALA A 181 14.52 7.27 -17.11
N ASP A 182 14.17 6.21 -17.83
CA ASP A 182 15.06 5.53 -18.77
C ASP A 182 15.50 6.45 -19.93
N ARG A 183 14.56 7.22 -20.48
CA ARG A 183 14.83 8.19 -21.55
C ARG A 183 15.68 9.38 -21.11
N LEU A 184 15.55 9.78 -19.86
CA LEU A 184 16.33 10.87 -19.27
C LEU A 184 17.69 10.41 -18.73
N PHE A 185 17.94 9.10 -18.69
CA PHE A 185 19.21 8.57 -18.17
C PHE A 185 20.34 8.89 -19.15
N PRO A 186 21.24 9.85 -18.82
CA PRO A 186 22.15 10.43 -19.78
C PRO A 186 23.42 9.62 -19.99
N PHE A 187 23.57 8.49 -19.27
CA PHE A 187 24.81 7.73 -19.26
C PHE A 187 24.74 6.54 -20.21
N ALA A 188 25.89 6.17 -20.74
CA ALA A 188 26.01 4.97 -21.56
C ALA A 188 25.50 3.74 -20.78
N PRO A 189 24.82 2.80 -21.46
CA PRO A 189 24.33 1.59 -20.82
C PRO A 189 25.47 0.83 -20.15
N ALA A 190 25.29 0.55 -18.85
CA ALA A 190 26.18 -0.29 -18.05
C ALA A 190 25.36 -1.37 -17.37
N PHE A 191 26.02 -2.44 -16.91
CA PHE A 191 25.32 -3.56 -16.28
C PHE A 191 24.46 -3.14 -15.06
N TRP A 192 24.84 -2.06 -14.37
CA TRP A 192 24.12 -1.52 -13.22
C TRP A 192 22.98 -0.53 -13.57
N SER A 193 22.90 -0.08 -14.84
CA SER A 193 21.90 0.91 -15.29
C SER A 193 20.45 0.53 -14.93
N PRO A 194 20.00 -0.73 -15.09
CA PRO A 194 18.63 -1.11 -14.72
C PRO A 194 18.31 -0.89 -13.24
N VAL A 195 19.29 -1.09 -12.35
CA VAL A 195 19.10 -0.85 -10.91
C VAL A 195 18.93 0.64 -10.64
N VAL A 196 19.77 1.47 -11.24
CA VAL A 196 19.69 2.93 -11.06
C VAL A 196 18.38 3.48 -11.64
N VAL A 197 18.01 3.06 -12.84
CA VAL A 197 16.73 3.46 -13.47
C VAL A 197 15.54 3.04 -12.60
N LEU A 198 15.55 1.82 -12.03
CA LEU A 198 14.51 1.38 -11.10
C LEU A 198 14.46 2.27 -9.85
N MET A 199 15.60 2.52 -9.20
CA MET A 199 15.65 3.35 -8.00
C MET A 199 15.19 4.78 -8.29
N LEU A 200 15.64 5.36 -9.40
CA LEU A 200 15.23 6.69 -9.85
C LEU A 200 13.72 6.72 -10.15
N SER A 201 13.20 5.71 -10.84
CA SER A 201 11.77 5.60 -11.16
C SER A 201 10.90 5.54 -9.91
N LEU A 202 11.27 4.71 -8.95
CA LEU A 202 10.56 4.60 -7.67
C LEU A 202 10.63 5.93 -6.90
N ALA A 203 11.80 6.56 -6.86
CA ALA A 203 11.99 7.84 -6.18
C ALA A 203 11.15 8.96 -6.83
N LEU A 204 11.19 9.09 -8.16
CA LEU A 204 10.38 10.06 -8.90
C LEU A 204 8.89 9.79 -8.76
N THR A 205 8.48 8.51 -8.82
CA THR A 205 7.09 8.13 -8.60
C THR A 205 6.61 8.52 -7.21
N MET A 206 7.43 8.34 -6.18
CA MET A 206 7.08 8.77 -4.81
C MET A 206 6.94 10.29 -4.69
N GLU A 207 7.78 11.07 -5.37
CA GLU A 207 7.65 12.53 -5.37
C GLU A 207 6.39 12.96 -6.13
N LEU A 208 6.12 12.38 -7.31
CA LEU A 208 4.90 12.63 -8.07
C LEU A 208 3.66 12.23 -7.26
N TRP A 209 3.68 11.05 -6.64
CA TRP A 209 2.63 10.57 -5.75
C TRP A 209 2.33 11.56 -4.63
N ARG A 210 3.38 12.09 -3.99
CA ARG A 210 3.26 13.10 -2.94
C ARG A 210 2.60 14.40 -3.44
N LEU A 211 2.96 14.85 -4.64
CA LEU A 211 2.36 16.03 -5.27
C LEU A 211 0.87 15.80 -5.57
N VAL A 212 0.55 14.66 -6.19
CA VAL A 212 -0.82 14.26 -6.49
C VAL A 212 -1.68 14.18 -5.22
N GLN A 213 -1.15 13.56 -4.14
CA GLN A 213 -1.88 13.41 -2.87
C GLN A 213 -2.09 14.72 -2.11
N ARG A 214 -1.29 15.76 -2.37
CA ARG A 214 -1.41 17.07 -1.73
C ARG A 214 -2.26 18.04 -2.52
N SER A 215 -2.49 17.79 -3.79
CA SER A 215 -3.17 18.70 -4.68
C SER A 215 -4.66 18.41 -4.79
N SER A 216 -5.47 19.45 -4.64
CA SER A 216 -6.91 19.41 -4.93
C SER A 216 -7.22 19.71 -6.41
N ARG A 217 -6.22 20.06 -7.24
CA ARG A 217 -6.42 20.41 -8.65
C ARG A 217 -6.81 19.18 -9.45
N ARG A 218 -7.86 19.31 -10.27
CA ARG A 218 -8.39 18.23 -11.15
C ARG A 218 -7.33 17.60 -12.05
N LEU A 219 -6.38 18.42 -12.53
CA LEU A 219 -5.28 17.95 -13.40
C LEU A 219 -4.43 16.88 -12.67
N TRP A 220 -4.08 17.10 -11.41
CA TRP A 220 -3.32 16.12 -10.64
C TRP A 220 -4.13 14.87 -10.31
N GLN A 221 -5.44 15.03 -10.09
CA GLN A 221 -6.34 13.90 -9.88
C GLN A 221 -6.46 12.99 -11.11
N ALA A 222 -6.29 13.54 -12.32
CA ALA A 222 -6.28 12.75 -13.54
C ALA A 222 -5.19 11.66 -13.54
N PHE A 223 -4.05 11.89 -12.87
CA PHE A 223 -3.00 10.87 -12.71
C PHE A 223 -3.45 9.65 -11.89
N LEU A 224 -4.54 9.76 -11.14
CA LEU A 224 -5.09 8.65 -10.37
C LEU A 224 -6.05 7.78 -11.18
N LEU A 225 -6.57 8.26 -12.32
CA LEU A 225 -7.56 7.55 -13.12
C LEU A 225 -7.14 6.14 -13.55
N PRO A 226 -5.90 5.91 -14.06
CA PRO A 226 -5.47 4.56 -14.41
C PRO A 226 -5.46 3.61 -13.22
N GLY A 227 -4.98 4.07 -12.07
CA GLY A 227 -4.96 3.27 -10.85
C GLY A 227 -6.34 3.01 -10.29
N LEU A 228 -7.26 3.99 -10.32
CA LEU A 228 -8.66 3.80 -9.94
C LEU A 228 -9.36 2.81 -10.86
N ALA A 229 -9.04 2.81 -12.16
CA ALA A 229 -9.54 1.80 -13.09
C ALA A 229 -9.03 0.40 -12.73
N LEU A 230 -7.73 0.26 -12.38
CA LEU A 230 -7.15 -1.00 -11.92
C LEU A 230 -7.79 -1.49 -10.62
N GLN A 231 -8.26 -0.60 -9.74
CA GLN A 231 -8.96 -1.01 -8.51
C GLN A 231 -10.26 -1.77 -8.80
N ARG A 232 -10.91 -1.57 -9.95
CA ARG A 232 -12.07 -2.38 -10.36
C ARG A 232 -11.70 -3.86 -10.53
N LEU A 233 -10.45 -4.14 -10.90
CA LEU A 233 -9.94 -5.50 -11.06
C LEU A 233 -9.36 -6.06 -9.76
N THR A 234 -8.75 -5.21 -8.94
CA THR A 234 -8.02 -5.60 -7.73
C THR A 234 -8.83 -5.49 -6.43
N THR A 235 -10.08 -4.99 -6.49
CA THR A 235 -11.00 -4.98 -5.35
C THR A 235 -12.32 -5.65 -5.70
N ARG A 236 -12.94 -6.29 -4.71
CA ARG A 236 -14.31 -6.79 -4.78
C ARG A 236 -15.13 -6.21 -3.64
N GLU A 237 -16.46 -6.24 -3.80
CA GLU A 237 -17.38 -5.79 -2.74
C GLU A 237 -17.20 -6.68 -1.52
N PRO A 238 -16.78 -6.14 -0.36
CA PRO A 238 -16.58 -6.92 0.85
C PRO A 238 -17.91 -7.21 1.55
N THR A 239 -17.99 -8.35 2.18
CA THR A 239 -19.04 -8.67 3.15
C THR A 239 -18.86 -7.83 4.43
N LEU A 240 -19.90 -7.79 5.27
CA LEU A 240 -19.81 -7.15 6.58
C LEU A 240 -18.70 -7.78 7.44
N ALA A 241 -18.61 -9.11 7.46
CA ALA A 241 -17.59 -9.82 8.22
C ALA A 241 -16.16 -9.46 7.76
N GLU A 242 -15.92 -9.35 6.46
CA GLU A 242 -14.62 -8.93 5.92
C GLU A 242 -14.33 -7.46 6.24
N THR A 243 -15.34 -6.59 6.19
CA THR A 243 -15.23 -5.19 6.60
C THR A 243 -14.87 -5.08 8.09
N GLN A 244 -15.49 -5.89 8.95
CA GLN A 244 -15.18 -5.94 10.38
C GLN A 244 -13.76 -6.45 10.66
N VAL A 245 -13.20 -7.34 9.82
CA VAL A 245 -11.77 -7.69 9.90
C VAL A 245 -10.90 -6.46 9.73
N ALA A 246 -11.14 -5.66 8.69
CA ALA A 246 -10.37 -4.44 8.44
C ALA A 246 -10.57 -3.40 9.55
N LEU A 247 -11.80 -3.23 10.04
CA LEU A 247 -12.11 -2.31 11.14
C LEU A 247 -11.47 -2.73 12.47
N ARG A 248 -11.27 -4.03 12.73
CA ARG A 248 -10.49 -4.49 13.91
C ARG A 248 -9.04 -4.04 13.83
N ALA A 249 -8.42 -4.09 12.65
CA ALA A 249 -7.07 -3.57 12.47
C ALA A 249 -7.02 -2.05 12.63
N VAL A 250 -8.03 -1.31 12.12
CA VAL A 250 -8.17 0.13 12.36
C VAL A 250 -8.28 0.44 13.84
N ALA A 251 -9.17 -0.26 14.55
CA ALA A 251 -9.36 -0.08 15.99
C ALA A 251 -8.05 -0.29 16.77
N ALA A 252 -7.30 -1.33 16.45
CA ALA A 252 -6.03 -1.63 17.12
C ALA A 252 -4.98 -0.52 16.90
N VAL A 253 -4.90 0.04 15.67
CA VAL A 253 -4.01 1.18 15.41
C VAL A 253 -4.48 2.43 16.15
N LEU A 254 -5.78 2.73 16.10
CA LEU A 254 -6.35 3.92 16.75
C LEU A 254 -6.25 3.84 18.28
N ALA A 255 -6.40 2.67 18.88
CA ALA A 255 -6.22 2.49 20.31
C ALA A 255 -4.83 3.00 20.77
N ARG A 256 -3.79 2.69 19.99
CA ARG A 256 -2.42 3.11 20.29
C ARG A 256 -2.08 4.55 19.86
N GLU A 257 -2.83 5.10 18.92
CA GLU A 257 -2.62 6.49 18.48
C GLU A 257 -3.28 7.50 19.43
N LEU A 258 -4.36 7.07 20.11
CA LEU A 258 -5.15 7.92 21.01
C LEU A 258 -4.75 7.76 22.49
N GLU A 259 -3.83 6.82 22.80
CA GLU A 259 -3.12 6.78 24.09
C GLU A 259 -2.02 7.84 24.17
#